data_3a4e77fc9162ea6e84c721e4bab15eef
#
_entry.id   3a4e77fc9162ea6e84c721e4bab15eef
#
_cell.length_a   1.000
_cell.length_b   1.000
_cell.length_c   1.000
_cell.angle_alpha   90.00
_cell.angle_beta   90.00
_cell.angle_gamma   90.00
#
_symmetry.space_group_name_H-M   'P 1'
#
loop_
_entity.id
_entity.type
_entity.pdbx_description
1 polymer ?
#
loop_
_entity_poly.entity_id
_entity_poly.type
_entity_poly.pdbx_seq_one_letter_code
_entity_poly.pdbx_strand_id
1 'polypeptide(L)' 'MNIKELLTIVAETIEYESELHLDQNIEDIEEWDSLGVLSIVSMMDDLSITINLEDLEQIKTVEDFVRLTGIQDD' A
#
# COMPACT_ATOMS: atom_id res chain seq x y z
N MET A 1 7.73 -9.76 8.06
CA MET A 1 7.42 -9.31 6.67
C MET A 1 8.38 -8.21 6.28
N ASN A 2 8.90 -8.25 5.07
CA ASN A 2 9.77 -7.19 4.56
C ASN A 2 8.99 -6.31 3.56
N ILE A 3 9.62 -5.23 3.12
CA ILE A 3 8.97 -4.28 2.21
C ILE A 3 8.58 -4.95 0.89
N LYS A 4 9.44 -5.80 0.35
CA LYS A 4 9.14 -6.48 -0.91
C LYS A 4 7.90 -7.36 -0.81
N GLU A 5 7.75 -8.09 0.28
CA GLU A 5 6.56 -8.91 0.51
C GLU A 5 5.33 -8.04 0.66
N LEU A 6 5.45 -6.93 1.37
CA LEU A 6 4.34 -6.00 1.54
C LEU A 6 3.88 -5.46 0.19
N LEU A 7 4.81 -5.02 -0.66
CA LEU A 7 4.46 -4.47 -1.96
C LEU A 7 3.82 -5.53 -2.87
N THR A 8 4.29 -6.78 -2.78
CA THR A 8 3.68 -7.88 -3.53
C THR A 8 2.25 -8.10 -3.09
N ILE A 9 1.99 -8.12 -1.78
CA ILE A 9 0.64 -8.30 -1.24
C ILE A 9 -0.27 -7.15 -1.67
N VAL A 10 0.22 -5.93 -1.59
CA VAL A 10 -0.57 -4.77 -1.99
C VAL A 10 -0.90 -4.81 -3.48
N ALA A 11 0.09 -5.12 -4.32
CA ALA A 11 -0.13 -5.22 -5.76
C ALA A 11 -1.20 -6.27 -6.08
N GLU A 12 -1.14 -7.42 -5.45
CA GLU A 12 -2.15 -8.46 -5.64
C GLU A 12 -3.52 -8.01 -5.16
N THR A 13 -3.56 -7.29 -4.05
CA THR A 13 -4.81 -6.82 -3.44
C THR A 13 -5.55 -5.85 -4.37
N ILE A 14 -4.83 -4.97 -5.04
CA ILE A 14 -5.43 -4.00 -5.97
C ILE A 14 -5.43 -4.48 -7.42
N GLU A 15 -4.97 -5.71 -7.65
CA GLU A 15 -4.89 -6.33 -8.98
C GLU A 15 -3.97 -5.56 -9.94
N TYR A 16 -2.89 -5.01 -9.41
CA TYR A 16 -1.88 -4.33 -10.19
C TYR A 16 -0.95 -5.38 -10.81
N GLU A 17 -0.83 -5.39 -12.12
CA GLU A 17 -0.13 -6.45 -12.85
C GLU A 17 1.39 -6.32 -12.88
N SER A 18 1.92 -5.19 -12.46
CA SER A 18 3.37 -4.95 -12.42
C SER A 18 3.86 -4.90 -10.98
N GLU A 19 5.15 -4.69 -10.80
CA GLU A 19 5.70 -4.49 -9.46
C GLU A 19 5.50 -3.06 -8.99
N LEU A 20 5.17 -2.91 -7.71
CA LEU A 20 5.13 -1.59 -7.08
C LEU A 20 6.55 -1.18 -6.67
N HIS A 21 6.88 0.08 -6.88
CA HIS A 21 8.16 0.66 -6.49
C HIS A 21 7.93 1.82 -5.53
N LEU A 22 8.88 2.02 -4.62
CA LEU A 22 8.74 3.05 -3.58
C LEU A 22 8.62 4.46 -4.14
N ASP A 23 9.26 4.73 -5.27
CA ASP A 23 9.28 6.06 -5.87
C ASP A 23 8.07 6.36 -6.77
N GLN A 24 7.16 5.41 -6.91
CA GLN A 24 5.95 5.66 -7.73
C GLN A 24 5.01 6.61 -7.01
N ASN A 25 4.39 7.48 -7.80
CA ASN A 25 3.31 8.33 -7.30
C ASN A 25 2.01 7.53 -7.29
N ILE A 26 1.27 7.65 -6.20
CA ILE A 26 -0.02 6.97 -6.06
C ILE A 26 -0.96 7.36 -7.21
N GLU A 27 -0.93 8.63 -7.61
CA GLU A 27 -1.79 9.13 -8.69
C GLU A 27 -1.54 8.44 -10.03
N ASP A 28 -0.35 7.91 -10.25
CA ASP A 28 0.01 7.23 -11.48
C ASP A 28 -0.45 5.76 -11.50
N ILE A 29 -0.96 5.26 -10.38
CA ILE A 29 -1.43 3.89 -10.26
C ILE A 29 -2.96 3.89 -10.33
N GLU A 30 -3.52 3.53 -11.49
CA GLU A 30 -4.97 3.55 -11.70
C GLU A 30 -5.71 2.67 -10.70
N GLU A 31 -5.12 1.53 -10.36
CA GLU A 31 -5.71 0.55 -9.46
C GLU A 31 -5.75 1.04 -8.02
N TRP A 32 -5.03 2.10 -7.71
CA TRP A 32 -5.01 2.70 -6.37
C TRP A 32 -6.09 3.78 -6.29
N ASP A 33 -7.33 3.34 -6.44
CA ASP A 33 -8.51 4.20 -6.37
C ASP A 33 -9.22 3.98 -5.03
N SER A 34 -10.42 4.52 -4.87
CA SER A 34 -11.18 4.40 -3.62
C SER A 34 -11.43 2.95 -3.23
N LEU A 35 -11.75 2.10 -4.20
CA LEU A 35 -11.97 0.67 -3.94
C LEU A 35 -10.66 -0.02 -3.57
N GLY A 36 -9.59 0.32 -4.30
CA GLY A 36 -8.27 -0.23 -4.00
C GLY A 36 -7.81 0.12 -2.60
N VAL A 37 -8.01 1.38 -2.19
CA VAL A 37 -7.65 1.84 -0.85
C VAL A 37 -8.40 1.06 0.22
N LEU A 38 -9.70 0.86 0.04
CA LEU A 38 -10.50 0.09 1.00
C LEU A 38 -10.00 -1.37 1.08
N SER A 39 -9.66 -1.94 -0.07
CA SER A 39 -9.12 -3.30 -0.10
C SER A 39 -7.77 -3.38 0.62
N ILE A 40 -6.92 -2.37 0.44
CA ILE A 40 -5.62 -2.31 1.12
C ILE A 40 -5.81 -2.23 2.64
N VAL A 41 -6.71 -1.37 3.10
CA VAL A 41 -6.99 -1.24 4.55
C VAL A 41 -7.46 -2.57 5.12
N SER A 42 -8.37 -3.24 4.41
CA SER A 42 -8.88 -4.55 4.85
C SER A 42 -7.77 -5.59 4.91
N MET A 43 -6.89 -5.62 3.89
CA MET A 43 -5.78 -6.57 3.86
C MET A 43 -4.78 -6.29 4.98
N MET A 44 -4.48 -5.01 5.23
CA MET A 44 -3.59 -4.64 6.33
C MET A 44 -4.17 -5.07 7.67
N ASP A 45 -5.47 -4.91 7.85
CA ASP A 45 -6.14 -5.35 9.08
C ASP A 45 -5.98 -6.87 9.27
N ASP A 46 -6.11 -7.63 8.19
CA ASP A 46 -5.89 -9.09 8.22
C ASP A 46 -4.47 -9.44 8.64
N LEU A 47 -3.52 -8.57 8.37
CA LEU A 47 -2.12 -8.75 8.73
C LEU A 47 -1.80 -8.13 10.10
N SER A 48 -2.81 -7.69 10.83
CA SER A 48 -2.67 -7.00 12.13
C SER A 48 -1.93 -5.66 12.01
N ILE A 49 -2.03 -5.02 10.87
CA ILE A 49 -1.46 -3.69 10.63
C ILE A 49 -2.61 -2.71 10.59
N THR A 50 -2.66 -1.79 11.54
CA THR A 50 -3.71 -0.77 11.59
C THR A 50 -3.25 0.47 10.82
N ILE A 51 -4.03 0.86 9.82
CA ILE A 51 -3.76 2.07 9.04
C ILE A 51 -5.00 2.95 9.06
N ASN A 52 -4.80 4.23 9.37
CA ASN A 52 -5.88 5.20 9.38
C ASN A 52 -6.19 5.61 7.94
N LEU A 53 -7.46 5.54 7.56
CA LEU A 53 -7.89 5.90 6.21
C LEU A 53 -7.55 7.36 5.88
N GLU A 54 -7.67 8.27 6.86
CA GLU A 54 -7.31 9.67 6.65
C GLU A 54 -5.85 9.84 6.26
N ASP A 55 -4.97 9.06 6.88
CA ASP A 55 -3.54 9.12 6.55
C ASP A 55 -3.30 8.60 5.13
N LEU A 56 -4.02 7.55 4.72
CA LEU A 56 -3.91 7.02 3.36
C LEU A 56 -4.34 8.03 2.31
N GLU A 57 -5.29 8.89 2.62
CA GLU A 57 -5.75 9.91 1.68
C GLU A 57 -4.75 11.03 1.48
N GLN A 58 -3.77 11.14 2.36
CA GLN A 58 -2.77 12.20 2.32
C GLN A 58 -1.44 11.80 1.71
N ILE A 59 -1.22 10.50 1.49
CA ILE A 59 0.04 10.03 0.93
C ILE A 59 0.13 10.37 -0.56
N LYS A 60 1.36 10.50 -1.04
CA LYS A 60 1.64 10.83 -2.43
C LYS A 60 2.39 9.73 -3.16
N THR A 61 3.22 8.97 -2.44
CA THR A 61 4.05 7.93 -3.03
C THR A 61 3.82 6.60 -2.32
N VAL A 62 4.24 5.52 -2.97
CA VAL A 62 4.20 4.18 -2.38
C VAL A 62 5.06 4.14 -1.11
N GLU A 63 6.19 4.86 -1.11
CA GLU A 63 7.04 4.93 0.08
C GLU A 63 6.30 5.51 1.28
N ASP A 64 5.48 6.54 1.06
CA ASP A 64 4.66 7.11 2.13
C ASP A 64 3.74 6.07 2.74
N PHE A 65 3.14 5.22 1.90
CA PHE A 65 2.30 4.12 2.38
C PHE A 65 3.11 3.16 3.25
N VAL A 66 4.28 2.76 2.78
CA VAL A 66 5.14 1.83 3.53
C VAL A 66 5.48 2.38 4.90
N ARG A 67 5.76 3.68 4.99
CA ARG A 67 6.04 4.34 6.28
C ARG A 67 4.87 4.24 7.24
N LEU A 68 3.64 4.34 6.73
CA LEU A 68 2.45 4.21 7.58
C LEU A 68 2.32 2.83 8.20
N THR A 69 2.80 1.80 7.51
CA THR A 69 2.71 0.43 8.03
C THR A 69 3.72 0.15 9.13
N GLY A 70 4.80 0.93 9.20
CA GLY A 70 5.90 0.67 10.12
C GLY A 70 6.80 -0.48 9.72
N ILE A 71 6.57 -1.09 8.57
CA ILE A 71 7.41 -2.19 8.09
C ILE A 71 8.73 -1.64 7.57
N GLN A 72 9.83 -2.29 7.94
CA GLN A 72 11.17 -1.90 7.54
C GLN A 72 11.94 -3.11 7.03
N ASP A 73 12.87 -2.85 6.12
CA ASP A 73 13.83 -3.86 5.68
C ASP A 73 15.04 -3.81 6.61
N ASP A 74 15.35 -4.92 7.19
CA ASP A 74 16.55 -5.06 8.02
C ASP A 74 17.59 -5.89 7.27
#